data_43aeb37ddb0bd7ffda8cf25215c5597e
#
_entry.id   43aeb37ddb0bd7ffda8cf25215c5597e
#
_cell.length_a   1.000
_cell.length_b   1.000
_cell.length_c   1.000
_cell.angle_alpha   90.00
_cell.angle_beta   90.00
_cell.angle_gamma   90.00
#
_symmetry.space_group_name_H-M   'P 1'
#
loop_
_entity.id
_entity.type
_entity.pdbx_description
1 polymer ?
#
loop_
_entity_poly.entity_id
_entity_poly.type
_entity_poly.pdbx_seq_one_letter_code
_entity_poly.pdbx_strand_id
1 'polypeptide(L)'
;EITEVNPLAPHYVCPKCKHSEFFLNAEYASGFDLPNKNCPHCDVKMTKDGQDIPFETFLGFNGDKVPDIDLNFSGEYQATAHNFTKEIFGEDYVYRAGTIATVAEKTAYSFTRDYYEKNEIEKRNIDLERIAAGCEGAKRTTGQHPGGILVVPNDMDIFDFTPYQYPADDETSSWRTTHFDFHSIHDNILKFDILGHDDPTMIRKLQDLSGINPKTIDVSDPEVMGIFSGVEALGVTREQVNSASGTFGIPEFGTNFVIQMLDDTKPTTYSELVQISGLSHGTDVWLGNAQELIRNGTCELKDVIGCRDDIMVYLIHAGLEEGLAFTIMESVRKGKGLTEDFEAAMKENNVPAWYIDSCKKIKYMFPKAHACAYVLMALRIAWFKVHQPLTYYCAYYSVRASDFDIITVVKGEKSLKAKIEEIKTTDKNELTAKDKDALVSYEIANEMMERGFTFSKVDLEKSASHDYIMEGNTLIPPFSIVPGLGDNVAKKIIQARSEKPFLSIEDFSKRGSVSSTVVEYLREMGTLKGLPERAQLSFFDEL
;
A
#
# COMPACT_ATOMS: atom_id res chain seq x y z
N GLU A 1 -7.88 5.88 15.12
CA GLU A 1 -6.58 5.35 14.73
C GLU A 1 -6.59 3.83 14.78
N ILE A 2 -6.16 3.17 13.70
CA ILE A 2 -6.23 1.71 13.58
C ILE A 2 -4.88 1.06 13.88
N THR A 3 -3.79 1.75 13.58
CA THR A 3 -2.42 1.27 13.78
C THR A 3 -1.68 2.16 14.76
N GLU A 4 -1.71 1.81 16.02
CA GLU A 4 -0.93 2.48 17.05
C GLU A 4 0.42 1.76 17.19
N VAL A 5 1.51 2.39 16.76
CA VAL A 5 2.86 1.86 16.95
C VAL A 5 3.39 2.38 18.27
N ASN A 6 3.67 1.46 19.20
CA ASN A 6 4.27 1.77 20.49
C ASN A 6 5.79 1.77 20.39
N PRO A 7 6.48 2.91 20.51
CA PRO A 7 7.93 3.00 20.34
C PRO A 7 8.73 2.46 21.52
N LEU A 8 8.09 2.16 22.64
CA LEU A 8 8.78 1.65 23.81
C LEU A 8 9.48 0.32 23.54
N ALA A 9 10.43 -0.03 24.41
CA ALA A 9 11.06 -1.35 24.39
C ALA A 9 10.02 -2.47 24.52
N PRO A 10 10.28 -3.68 24.01
CA PRO A 10 9.41 -4.84 24.13
C PRO A 10 9.00 -5.09 25.57
N HIS A 11 7.71 -5.27 25.83
CA HIS A 11 7.18 -5.41 27.18
C HIS A 11 5.86 -6.16 27.27
N TYR A 12 5.57 -6.66 28.46
CA TYR A 12 4.25 -7.13 28.86
C TYR A 12 3.53 -6.08 29.70
N VAL A 13 2.20 -6.01 29.55
CA VAL A 13 1.33 -5.25 30.44
C VAL A 13 0.13 -6.10 30.85
N CYS A 14 -0.14 -6.19 32.15
CA CYS A 14 -1.33 -6.84 32.63
C CYS A 14 -2.55 -5.93 32.42
N PRO A 15 -3.60 -6.36 31.71
CA PRO A 15 -4.78 -5.53 31.48
C PRO A 15 -5.55 -5.24 32.77
N LYS A 16 -5.42 -6.11 33.80
CA LYS A 16 -6.15 -5.99 35.08
C LYS A 16 -5.40 -5.15 36.12
N CYS A 17 -4.17 -5.49 36.47
CA CYS A 17 -3.44 -4.83 37.57
C CYS A 17 -2.38 -3.84 37.08
N LYS A 18 -2.18 -3.70 35.77
CA LYS A 18 -1.21 -2.80 35.14
C LYS A 18 0.26 -3.15 35.45
N HIS A 19 0.52 -4.31 36.04
CA HIS A 19 1.90 -4.80 36.17
C HIS A 19 2.56 -4.88 34.78
N SER A 20 3.78 -4.36 34.64
CA SER A 20 4.53 -4.32 33.40
C SER A 20 5.93 -4.89 33.57
N GLU A 21 6.45 -5.53 32.54
CA GLU A 21 7.79 -6.09 32.49
C GLU A 21 8.44 -5.70 31.16
N PHE A 22 9.57 -5.00 31.20
CA PHE A 22 10.29 -4.50 30.03
C PHE A 22 11.54 -5.34 29.73
N PHE A 23 11.85 -5.51 28.45
CA PHE A 23 13.04 -6.20 27.92
C PHE A 23 13.96 -5.16 27.28
N LEU A 24 15.03 -4.79 27.95
CA LEU A 24 15.96 -3.72 27.54
C LEU A 24 17.28 -4.26 26.93
N ASN A 25 17.41 -5.58 26.80
CA ASN A 25 18.66 -6.25 26.45
C ASN A 25 18.74 -6.70 24.98
N ALA A 26 17.90 -6.14 24.10
CA ALA A 26 17.83 -6.49 22.67
C ALA A 26 17.58 -8.00 22.37
N GLU A 27 17.10 -8.77 23.35
CA GLU A 27 16.73 -10.18 23.15
C GLU A 27 15.55 -10.33 22.17
N TYR A 28 14.62 -9.37 22.22
CA TYR A 28 13.47 -9.29 21.34
C TYR A 28 13.45 -7.93 20.63
N ALA A 29 13.22 -7.93 19.32
CA ALA A 29 13.10 -6.69 18.54
C ALA A 29 11.69 -6.12 18.51
N SER A 30 10.69 -6.92 18.92
CA SER A 30 9.29 -6.51 19.05
C SER A 30 8.63 -7.21 20.24
N GLY A 31 7.77 -6.49 20.93
CA GLY A 31 6.94 -7.07 21.99
C GLY A 31 5.96 -8.11 21.47
N PHE A 32 5.56 -8.05 20.21
CA PHE A 32 4.67 -9.06 19.62
C PHE A 32 5.33 -10.44 19.47
N ASP A 33 6.65 -10.50 19.46
CA ASP A 33 7.42 -11.76 19.40
C ASP A 33 7.66 -12.40 20.78
N LEU A 34 7.29 -11.72 21.85
CA LEU A 34 7.37 -12.28 23.20
C LEU A 34 6.45 -13.51 23.35
N PRO A 35 6.86 -14.55 24.07
CA PRO A 35 6.02 -15.71 24.34
C PRO A 35 4.75 -15.31 25.14
N ASN A 36 3.66 -16.07 24.99
CA ASN A 36 2.47 -15.81 25.79
C ASN A 36 2.72 -16.08 27.28
N LYS A 37 2.29 -15.16 28.15
CA LYS A 37 2.54 -15.23 29.59
C LYS A 37 1.33 -14.72 30.38
N ASN A 38 1.07 -15.33 31.54
CA ASN A 38 0.11 -14.82 32.50
C ASN A 38 0.78 -13.89 33.53
N CYS A 39 0.02 -12.92 34.02
CA CYS A 39 0.48 -12.00 35.05
C CYS A 39 0.78 -12.76 36.36
N PRO A 40 1.95 -12.57 36.97
CA PRO A 40 2.32 -13.24 38.21
C PRO A 40 1.46 -12.84 39.41
N HIS A 41 0.75 -11.71 39.32
CA HIS A 41 -0.06 -11.18 40.42
C HIS A 41 -1.54 -11.56 40.38
N CYS A 42 -2.11 -11.76 39.17
CA CYS A 42 -3.55 -11.97 39.03
C CYS A 42 -3.93 -13.04 38.00
N ASP A 43 -2.95 -13.78 37.50
CA ASP A 43 -3.08 -14.91 36.56
C ASP A 43 -3.92 -14.62 35.30
N VAL A 44 -3.96 -13.34 34.89
CA VAL A 44 -4.62 -12.93 33.64
C VAL A 44 -3.57 -12.87 32.53
N LYS A 45 -3.92 -13.35 31.30
CA LYS A 45 -3.04 -13.25 30.12
C LYS A 45 -2.59 -11.79 29.94
N MET A 46 -1.27 -11.57 29.89
CA MET A 46 -0.69 -10.25 29.67
C MET A 46 -0.75 -9.86 28.20
N THR A 47 -0.96 -8.59 27.92
CA THR A 47 -0.77 -8.02 26.58
C THR A 47 0.70 -7.81 26.30
N LYS A 48 1.08 -7.88 25.02
CA LYS A 48 2.45 -7.74 24.53
C LYS A 48 2.51 -6.53 23.61
N ASP A 49 3.53 -5.69 23.77
CA ASP A 49 3.69 -4.49 22.94
C ASP A 49 5.14 -3.99 22.97
N GLY A 50 5.43 -2.92 22.19
CA GLY A 50 6.73 -2.26 22.13
C GLY A 50 7.55 -2.68 20.91
N GLN A 51 8.01 -1.67 20.15
CA GLN A 51 8.72 -1.86 18.87
C GLN A 51 10.18 -1.40 18.93
N ASP A 52 10.64 -0.95 20.11
CA ASP A 52 12.01 -0.48 20.32
C ASP A 52 12.46 0.55 19.26
N ILE A 53 11.71 1.65 19.18
CA ILE A 53 11.99 2.74 18.23
C ILE A 53 12.48 3.95 19.01
N PRO A 54 13.77 4.31 18.93
CA PRO A 54 14.30 5.49 19.61
C PRO A 54 13.66 6.78 19.09
N PHE A 55 13.20 7.64 20.00
CA PHE A 55 12.64 8.96 19.65
C PHE A 55 13.63 9.86 18.94
N GLU A 56 14.91 9.67 19.19
CA GLU A 56 16.01 10.40 18.59
C GLU A 56 16.05 10.27 17.07
N THR A 57 15.54 9.18 16.51
CA THR A 57 15.42 9.01 15.04
C THR A 57 14.47 10.05 14.42
N PHE A 58 13.51 10.57 15.19
CA PHE A 58 12.55 11.58 14.75
C PHE A 58 12.97 13.01 15.09
N LEU A 59 13.51 13.23 16.26
CA LEU A 59 13.77 14.57 16.82
C LEU A 59 15.25 14.94 16.84
N GLY A 60 16.17 14.00 16.60
CA GLY A 60 17.58 14.17 16.91
C GLY A 60 17.84 14.15 18.42
N PHE A 61 19.11 14.04 18.82
CA PHE A 61 19.48 14.03 20.24
C PHE A 61 19.30 15.38 20.94
N ASN A 62 19.30 16.47 20.17
CA ASN A 62 19.15 17.84 20.68
C ASN A 62 17.75 18.43 20.43
N GLY A 63 16.81 17.67 19.89
CA GLY A 63 15.50 18.17 19.50
C GLY A 63 15.54 19.18 18.35
N ASP A 64 16.57 19.12 17.51
CA ASP A 64 16.83 20.04 16.41
C ASP A 64 16.29 19.58 15.05
N LYS A 65 15.66 18.40 15.03
CA LYS A 65 15.01 17.85 13.84
C LYS A 65 13.50 17.99 13.93
N VAL A 66 12.87 18.49 12.87
CA VAL A 66 11.41 18.48 12.73
C VAL A 66 10.98 17.08 12.31
N PRO A 67 10.03 16.44 13.04
CA PRO A 67 9.57 15.11 12.67
C PRO A 67 8.74 15.14 11.40
N ASP A 68 8.88 14.11 10.58
CA ASP A 68 7.92 13.81 9.51
C ASP A 68 6.61 13.29 10.14
N ILE A 69 5.49 13.86 9.76
CA ILE A 69 4.17 13.48 10.28
C ILE A 69 3.34 12.93 9.13
N ASP A 70 3.26 11.59 9.06
CA ASP A 70 2.48 10.87 8.06
C ASP A 70 1.18 10.36 8.70
N LEU A 71 0.05 10.79 8.16
CA LEU A 71 -1.29 10.39 8.59
C LEU A 71 -2.01 9.68 7.44
N ASN A 72 -2.25 8.39 7.60
CA ASN A 72 -2.87 7.56 6.58
C ASN A 72 -4.38 7.44 6.82
N PHE A 73 -5.15 7.93 5.87
CA PHE A 73 -6.60 7.86 5.85
C PHE A 73 -7.11 6.97 4.73
N SER A 74 -8.36 6.55 4.82
CA SER A 74 -9.09 6.02 3.66
C SER A 74 -9.07 7.05 2.54
N GLY A 75 -8.78 6.60 1.31
CA GLY A 75 -8.78 7.48 0.13
C GLY A 75 -10.08 8.26 -0.04
N GLU A 76 -11.21 7.63 0.29
CA GLU A 76 -12.54 8.25 0.25
C GLU A 76 -12.71 9.37 1.29
N TYR A 77 -11.96 9.34 2.38
CA TYR A 77 -12.06 10.30 3.48
C TYR A 77 -10.95 11.36 3.48
N GLN A 78 -9.95 11.23 2.62
CA GLN A 78 -8.77 12.12 2.58
C GLN A 78 -9.17 13.61 2.43
N ALA A 79 -10.07 13.92 1.52
CA ALA A 79 -10.52 15.30 1.32
C ALA A 79 -11.19 15.90 2.56
N THR A 80 -11.96 15.10 3.30
CA THR A 80 -12.56 15.51 4.58
C THR A 80 -11.47 15.77 5.63
N ALA A 81 -10.47 14.89 5.73
CA ALA A 81 -9.34 15.08 6.64
C ALA A 81 -8.53 16.35 6.31
N HIS A 82 -8.29 16.62 5.02
CA HIS A 82 -7.67 17.89 4.59
C HIS A 82 -8.48 19.11 5.03
N ASN A 83 -9.78 19.11 4.82
CA ASN A 83 -10.63 20.24 5.22
C ASN A 83 -10.68 20.41 6.74
N PHE A 84 -10.63 19.32 7.50
CA PHE A 84 -10.61 19.38 8.96
C PHE A 84 -9.37 20.09 9.52
N THR A 85 -8.23 20.07 8.83
CA THR A 85 -7.06 20.87 9.24
C THR A 85 -7.36 22.37 9.25
N LYS A 86 -8.20 22.87 8.33
CA LYS A 86 -8.64 24.27 8.33
C LYS A 86 -9.52 24.61 9.52
N GLU A 87 -10.36 23.65 9.97
CA GLU A 87 -11.19 23.84 11.16
C GLU A 87 -10.33 23.92 12.44
N ILE A 88 -9.23 23.13 12.51
CA ILE A 88 -8.33 23.09 13.68
C ILE A 88 -7.44 24.34 13.71
N PHE A 89 -6.80 24.68 12.61
CA PHE A 89 -5.73 25.69 12.57
C PHE A 89 -6.16 27.05 12.02
N GLY A 90 -7.35 27.13 11.40
CA GLY A 90 -7.85 28.31 10.72
C GLY A 90 -7.57 28.29 9.20
N GLU A 91 -8.54 28.79 8.42
CA GLU A 91 -8.48 28.73 6.95
C GLU A 91 -7.31 29.52 6.35
N ASP A 92 -6.92 30.63 6.99
CA ASP A 92 -5.83 31.49 6.52
C ASP A 92 -4.44 30.96 6.84
N TYR A 93 -4.33 29.93 7.68
CA TYR A 93 -3.05 29.35 8.11
C TYR A 93 -2.77 27.99 7.45
N VAL A 94 -3.67 27.46 6.62
CA VAL A 94 -3.55 26.12 6.05
C VAL A 94 -3.47 26.16 4.53
N TYR A 95 -2.39 25.56 3.98
CA TYR A 95 -2.11 25.56 2.54
C TYR A 95 -1.77 24.15 2.07
N ARG A 96 -2.07 23.87 0.78
CA ARG A 96 -1.52 22.67 0.13
C ARG A 96 -0.05 22.88 -0.18
N ALA A 97 0.76 21.86 0.06
CA ALA A 97 2.16 21.90 -0.33
C ALA A 97 2.29 21.92 -1.85
N GLY A 98 3.09 22.85 -2.38
CA GLY A 98 3.42 22.93 -3.79
C GLY A 98 4.48 21.92 -4.20
N THR A 99 4.44 21.50 -5.45
CA THR A 99 5.49 20.71 -6.10
C THR A 99 5.92 21.37 -7.40
N ILE A 100 7.19 21.18 -7.77
CA ILE A 100 7.72 21.63 -9.06
C ILE A 100 8.19 20.39 -9.82
N ALA A 101 7.47 20.05 -10.88
CA ALA A 101 7.87 18.96 -11.77
C ALA A 101 8.99 19.43 -12.69
N THR A 102 10.04 18.64 -12.78
CA THR A 102 11.19 18.86 -13.67
C THR A 102 11.18 17.87 -14.84
N VAL A 103 11.98 18.14 -15.84
CA VAL A 103 12.20 17.22 -16.95
C VAL A 103 13.07 16.07 -16.47
N ALA A 104 12.49 14.85 -16.43
CA ALA A 104 13.22 13.65 -16.07
C ALA A 104 14.12 13.16 -17.22
N GLU A 105 15.17 12.40 -16.92
CA GLU A 105 16.17 11.85 -17.86
C GLU A 105 15.53 11.24 -19.12
N LYS A 106 14.60 10.29 -18.97
CA LYS A 106 13.92 9.64 -20.11
C LYS A 106 13.11 10.62 -20.95
N THR A 107 12.49 11.61 -20.33
CA THR A 107 11.72 12.65 -21.01
C THR A 107 12.65 13.58 -21.77
N ALA A 108 13.77 13.98 -21.17
CA ALA A 108 14.80 14.80 -21.80
C ALA A 108 15.37 14.11 -23.05
N TYR A 109 15.67 12.80 -22.92
CA TYR A 109 16.14 11.98 -24.05
C TYR A 109 15.08 11.89 -25.17
N SER A 110 13.82 11.64 -24.82
CA SER A 110 12.73 11.59 -25.82
C SER A 110 12.58 12.94 -26.54
N PHE A 111 12.55 14.05 -25.82
CA PHE A 111 12.46 15.39 -26.43
C PHE A 111 13.63 15.68 -27.36
N THR A 112 14.84 15.31 -26.94
CA THR A 112 16.05 15.50 -27.74
C THR A 112 15.98 14.68 -29.01
N ARG A 113 15.65 13.40 -28.94
CA ARG A 113 15.49 12.52 -30.08
C ARG A 113 14.41 13.04 -31.03
N ASP A 114 13.20 13.31 -30.52
CA ASP A 114 12.06 13.79 -31.31
C ASP A 114 12.35 15.11 -32.04
N TYR A 115 13.15 16.01 -31.41
CA TYR A 115 13.60 17.23 -32.05
C TYR A 115 14.47 16.96 -33.28
N TYR A 116 15.48 16.08 -33.15
CA TYR A 116 16.39 15.76 -34.26
C TYR A 116 15.69 14.94 -35.35
N GLU A 117 14.82 14.01 -35.01
CA GLU A 117 14.00 13.24 -35.94
C GLU A 117 13.08 14.17 -36.75
N LYS A 118 12.37 15.09 -36.11
CA LYS A 118 11.49 16.06 -36.78
C LYS A 118 12.23 17.03 -37.72
N ASN A 119 13.48 17.28 -37.46
CA ASN A 119 14.31 18.16 -38.30
C ASN A 119 15.18 17.36 -39.28
N GLU A 120 14.98 16.04 -39.38
CA GLU A 120 15.73 15.15 -40.28
C GLU A 120 17.27 15.22 -40.09
N ILE A 121 17.70 15.41 -38.85
CA ILE A 121 19.13 15.52 -38.47
C ILE A 121 19.54 14.22 -37.79
N GLU A 122 20.37 13.43 -38.41
CA GLU A 122 20.96 12.25 -37.79
C GLU A 122 21.95 12.64 -36.68
N LYS A 123 21.78 12.01 -35.51
CA LYS A 123 22.67 12.10 -34.34
C LYS A 123 22.98 10.73 -33.79
N ARG A 124 24.23 10.57 -33.33
CA ARG A 124 24.60 9.35 -32.58
C ARG A 124 23.92 9.36 -31.20
N ASN A 125 23.61 8.21 -30.65
CA ASN A 125 22.96 8.10 -29.35
C ASN A 125 23.72 8.83 -28.26
N ILE A 126 25.05 8.76 -28.23
CA ILE A 126 25.88 9.47 -27.24
C ILE A 126 25.75 11.00 -27.32
N ASP A 127 25.52 11.55 -28.54
CA ASP A 127 25.29 12.99 -28.71
C ASP A 127 23.87 13.36 -28.21
N LEU A 128 22.87 12.48 -28.41
CA LEU A 128 21.52 12.67 -27.88
C LEU A 128 21.53 12.63 -26.35
N GLU A 129 22.21 11.65 -25.74
CA GLU A 129 22.38 11.52 -24.29
C GLU A 129 23.05 12.76 -23.68
N ARG A 130 24.13 13.24 -24.28
CA ARG A 130 24.84 14.45 -23.82
C ARG A 130 23.97 15.71 -23.85
N ILE A 131 23.14 15.86 -24.89
CA ILE A 131 22.23 17.02 -25.00
C ILE A 131 21.06 16.84 -24.02
N ALA A 132 20.51 15.64 -23.90
CA ALA A 132 19.44 15.31 -22.96
C ALA A 132 19.85 15.61 -21.51
N ALA A 133 21.08 15.24 -21.13
CA ALA A 133 21.63 15.54 -19.79
C ALA A 133 21.67 17.06 -19.49
N GLY A 134 21.81 17.90 -20.50
CA GLY A 134 21.73 19.38 -20.35
C GLY A 134 20.30 19.91 -20.19
N CYS A 135 19.28 19.09 -20.51
CA CYS A 135 17.86 19.45 -20.36
C CYS A 135 17.23 18.83 -19.11
N GLU A 136 17.90 17.86 -18.51
CA GLU A 136 17.43 17.20 -17.30
C GLU A 136 17.37 18.19 -16.13
N GLY A 137 16.35 18.06 -15.28
CA GLY A 137 16.16 18.94 -14.12
C GLY A 137 15.57 20.31 -14.44
N ALA A 138 15.38 20.66 -15.73
CA ALA A 138 14.70 21.91 -16.10
C ALA A 138 13.28 21.95 -15.53
N LYS A 139 12.91 23.02 -14.83
CA LYS A 139 11.57 23.20 -14.27
C LYS A 139 10.52 23.26 -15.38
N ARG A 140 9.43 22.53 -15.23
CA ARG A 140 8.39 22.37 -16.26
C ARG A 140 7.03 22.90 -15.82
N THR A 141 6.49 22.38 -14.73
CA THR A 141 5.15 22.71 -14.23
C THR A 141 5.14 22.77 -12.71
N THR A 142 4.25 23.58 -12.17
CA THR A 142 3.86 23.53 -10.76
C THR A 142 2.71 22.56 -10.56
N GLY A 143 2.58 22.01 -9.35
CA GLY A 143 1.50 21.11 -8.97
C GLY A 143 1.26 21.15 -7.48
N GLN A 144 0.33 20.32 -7.02
CA GLN A 144 0.04 20.10 -5.61
C GLN A 144 0.61 18.75 -5.16
N HIS A 145 1.24 18.73 -3.99
CA HIS A 145 1.55 17.48 -3.32
C HIS A 145 0.25 16.73 -2.98
N PRO A 146 0.12 15.42 -3.25
CA PRO A 146 -1.14 14.70 -3.08
C PRO A 146 -1.65 14.65 -1.63
N GLY A 147 -0.74 14.66 -0.64
CA GLY A 147 -1.06 14.58 0.79
C GLY A 147 -0.58 15.76 1.63
N GLY A 148 0.36 16.56 1.11
CA GLY A 148 1.05 17.59 1.89
C GLY A 148 0.17 18.78 2.26
N ILE A 149 0.03 19.02 3.56
CA ILE A 149 -0.63 20.19 4.15
C ILE A 149 0.41 20.97 4.95
N LEU A 150 0.56 22.24 4.67
CA LEU A 150 1.43 23.16 5.39
C LEU A 150 0.60 23.98 6.37
N VAL A 151 1.10 24.14 7.58
CA VAL A 151 0.48 24.95 8.63
C VAL A 151 1.41 26.10 9.01
N VAL A 152 0.94 27.31 8.79
CA VAL A 152 1.65 28.54 9.15
C VAL A 152 1.38 28.84 10.61
N PRO A 153 2.41 29.21 11.42
CA PRO A 153 2.19 29.69 12.78
C PRO A 153 1.27 30.91 12.82
N ASN A 154 0.46 31.02 13.86
CA ASN A 154 -0.59 32.05 13.96
C ASN A 154 -0.08 33.49 14.15
N ASP A 155 1.21 33.64 14.43
CA ASP A 155 1.94 34.91 14.56
C ASP A 155 2.75 35.29 13.31
N MET A 156 2.65 34.49 12.22
CA MET A 156 3.36 34.66 10.96
C MET A 156 2.40 34.70 9.78
N ASP A 157 2.89 35.20 8.63
CA ASP A 157 2.16 35.20 7.37
C ASP A 157 2.77 34.20 6.39
N ILE A 158 1.97 33.64 5.48
CA ILE A 158 2.47 32.72 4.44
C ILE A 158 3.55 33.37 3.58
N PHE A 159 3.49 34.68 3.37
CA PHE A 159 4.48 35.43 2.59
C PHE A 159 5.84 35.54 3.26
N ASP A 160 5.97 35.20 4.55
CA ASP A 160 7.25 35.04 5.21
C ASP A 160 8.00 33.79 4.72
N PHE A 161 7.28 32.84 4.12
CA PHE A 161 7.82 31.55 3.64
C PHE A 161 7.81 31.45 2.12
N THR A 162 6.68 31.78 1.47
CA THR A 162 6.46 31.52 0.05
C THR A 162 5.26 32.32 -0.49
N PRO A 163 5.27 32.71 -1.76
CA PRO A 163 4.03 33.05 -2.45
C PRO A 163 3.10 31.83 -2.53
N TYR A 164 1.81 32.06 -2.73
CA TYR A 164 0.85 30.99 -3.02
C TYR A 164 0.16 31.19 -4.37
N GLN A 165 -0.44 30.14 -4.87
CA GLN A 165 -1.23 30.12 -6.12
C GLN A 165 -2.51 29.32 -5.93
N TYR A 166 -3.48 29.58 -6.78
CA TYR A 166 -4.68 28.75 -6.87
C TYR A 166 -4.46 27.53 -7.79
N PRO A 167 -5.03 26.35 -7.46
CA PRO A 167 -4.91 25.16 -8.33
C PRO A 167 -5.49 25.46 -9.72
N ALA A 168 -4.73 25.16 -10.78
CA ALA A 168 -5.12 25.38 -12.17
C ALA A 168 -5.59 26.83 -12.45
N ASP A 169 -5.07 27.81 -11.71
CA ASP A 169 -5.45 29.23 -11.79
C ASP A 169 -6.95 29.51 -11.49
N ASP A 170 -7.61 28.59 -10.80
CA ASP A 170 -9.02 28.73 -10.40
C ASP A 170 -9.13 29.46 -9.04
N GLU A 171 -9.37 30.76 -9.09
CA GLU A 171 -9.56 31.62 -7.91
C GLU A 171 -10.79 31.27 -7.08
N THR A 172 -11.71 30.44 -7.61
CA THR A 172 -12.88 29.95 -6.86
C THR A 172 -12.56 28.74 -5.99
N SER A 173 -11.37 28.16 -6.14
CA SER A 173 -10.91 27.04 -5.31
C SER A 173 -10.85 27.44 -3.84
N SER A 174 -11.39 26.58 -2.97
CA SER A 174 -11.25 26.74 -1.52
C SER A 174 -9.82 26.45 -1.01
N TRP A 175 -8.94 25.95 -1.86
CA TRP A 175 -7.56 25.61 -1.51
C TRP A 175 -6.57 26.55 -2.18
N ARG A 176 -5.59 27.02 -1.39
CA ARG A 176 -4.40 27.74 -1.84
C ARG A 176 -3.20 26.80 -1.75
N THR A 177 -2.29 26.87 -2.73
CA THR A 177 -1.11 26.01 -2.84
C THR A 177 0.13 26.87 -2.76
N THR A 178 1.13 26.45 -1.98
CA THR A 178 2.42 27.15 -1.94
C THR A 178 3.10 27.10 -3.32
N HIS A 179 3.72 28.21 -3.72
CA HIS A 179 4.38 28.27 -5.03
C HIS A 179 5.76 27.64 -5.00
N PHE A 180 6.54 27.84 -3.92
CA PHE A 180 7.81 27.15 -3.76
C PHE A 180 7.58 25.67 -3.50
N ASP A 181 8.45 24.84 -4.08
CA ASP A 181 8.50 23.43 -3.74
C ASP A 181 8.80 23.26 -2.25
N PHE A 182 8.09 22.32 -1.60
CA PHE A 182 8.23 22.09 -0.17
C PHE A 182 9.68 21.82 0.24
N HIS A 183 10.45 21.10 -0.57
CA HIS A 183 11.86 20.80 -0.27
C HIS A 183 12.74 22.05 -0.13
N SER A 184 12.30 23.21 -0.64
CA SER A 184 13.00 24.47 -0.50
C SER A 184 12.67 25.24 0.78
N ILE A 185 11.60 24.85 1.49
CA ILE A 185 11.09 25.56 2.68
C ILE A 185 10.85 24.64 3.89
N HIS A 186 11.18 23.36 3.77
CA HIS A 186 10.85 22.31 4.76
C HIS A 186 11.48 22.54 6.16
N ASP A 187 12.60 23.26 6.23
CA ASP A 187 13.27 23.54 7.50
C ASP A 187 12.55 24.63 8.33
N ASN A 188 11.63 25.37 7.73
CA ASN A 188 11.03 26.56 8.32
C ASN A 188 9.54 26.44 8.60
N ILE A 189 8.85 25.44 8.02
CA ILE A 189 7.39 25.31 8.13
C ILE A 189 7.00 23.84 8.33
N LEU A 190 6.02 23.61 9.21
CA LEU A 190 5.51 22.28 9.50
C LEU A 190 4.64 21.77 8.35
N LYS A 191 4.91 20.53 7.92
CA LYS A 191 4.09 19.77 6.98
C LYS A 191 3.46 18.56 7.63
N PHE A 192 2.18 18.36 7.36
CA PHE A 192 1.48 17.10 7.57
C PHE A 192 1.30 16.39 6.23
N ASP A 193 1.71 15.15 6.11
CA ASP A 193 1.36 14.30 4.98
C ASP A 193 0.10 13.52 5.32
N ILE A 194 -1.05 14.05 4.86
CA ILE A 194 -2.36 13.40 5.01
C ILE A 194 -2.64 12.63 3.73
N LEU A 195 -2.31 11.34 3.77
CA LEU A 195 -2.32 10.46 2.60
C LEU A 195 -3.60 9.63 2.55
N GLY A 196 -4.14 9.46 1.35
CA GLY A 196 -5.26 8.56 1.09
C GLY A 196 -4.75 7.20 0.60
N HIS A 197 -5.12 6.12 1.31
CA HIS A 197 -4.74 4.75 0.99
C HIS A 197 -5.95 3.82 0.95
N ASP A 198 -5.82 2.73 0.21
CA ASP A 198 -6.85 1.68 0.15
C ASP A 198 -6.85 0.80 1.40
N ASP A 199 -5.72 0.66 2.11
CA ASP A 199 -5.60 -0.22 3.26
C ASP A 199 -6.50 0.19 4.45
N PRO A 200 -6.59 1.48 4.84
CA PRO A 200 -7.58 1.93 5.80
C PRO A 200 -9.03 1.71 5.34
N THR A 201 -9.31 1.85 4.04
CA THR A 201 -10.62 1.53 3.46
C THR A 201 -10.92 0.04 3.57
N MET A 202 -9.94 -0.79 3.23
CA MET A 202 -10.03 -2.26 3.30
C MET A 202 -10.32 -2.72 4.72
N ILE A 203 -9.57 -2.24 5.72
CA ILE A 203 -9.75 -2.67 7.11
C ILE A 203 -11.09 -2.19 7.70
N ARG A 204 -11.54 -0.99 7.31
CA ARG A 204 -12.88 -0.51 7.68
C ARG A 204 -13.97 -1.37 7.05
N LYS A 205 -13.84 -1.74 5.77
CA LYS A 205 -14.77 -2.64 5.11
C LYS A 205 -14.81 -4.02 5.78
N LEU A 206 -13.67 -4.57 6.16
CA LEU A 206 -13.58 -5.83 6.92
C LEU A 206 -14.30 -5.74 8.26
N GLN A 207 -14.13 -4.63 8.99
CA GLN A 207 -14.85 -4.37 10.24
C GLN A 207 -16.36 -4.28 10.02
N ASP A 208 -16.81 -3.55 9.02
CA ASP A 208 -18.24 -3.34 8.73
C ASP A 208 -18.92 -4.66 8.29
N LEU A 209 -18.23 -5.49 7.50
CA LEU A 209 -18.75 -6.79 7.06
C LEU A 209 -18.78 -7.86 8.16
N SER A 210 -17.78 -7.87 9.04
CA SER A 210 -17.62 -8.93 10.05
C SER A 210 -18.16 -8.56 11.43
N GLY A 211 -18.25 -7.27 11.76
CA GLY A 211 -18.50 -6.76 13.11
C GLY A 211 -17.30 -6.89 14.06
N ILE A 212 -16.14 -7.40 13.59
CA ILE A 212 -14.94 -7.60 14.40
C ILE A 212 -14.12 -6.31 14.42
N ASN A 213 -13.75 -5.84 15.61
CA ASN A 213 -12.84 -4.71 15.74
C ASN A 213 -11.40 -5.15 15.43
N PRO A 214 -10.76 -4.62 14.36
CA PRO A 214 -9.40 -5.01 13.97
C PRO A 214 -8.34 -4.79 15.05
N LYS A 215 -8.55 -3.86 15.98
CA LYS A 215 -7.64 -3.62 17.11
C LYS A 215 -7.58 -4.78 18.11
N THR A 216 -8.59 -5.65 18.12
CA THR A 216 -8.64 -6.81 19.03
C THR A 216 -8.00 -8.06 18.45
N ILE A 217 -7.53 -8.03 17.22
CA ILE A 217 -6.90 -9.16 16.53
C ILE A 217 -5.53 -9.44 17.15
N ASP A 218 -5.28 -10.71 17.47
CA ASP A 218 -3.96 -11.18 17.91
C ASP A 218 -3.02 -11.26 16.71
N VAL A 219 -2.10 -10.32 16.61
CA VAL A 219 -1.12 -10.24 15.51
C VAL A 219 0.02 -11.27 15.63
N SER A 220 0.07 -12.00 16.74
CA SER A 220 1.00 -13.13 16.93
C SER A 220 0.38 -14.49 16.64
N ASP A 221 -0.75 -14.54 15.92
CA ASP A 221 -1.44 -15.76 15.53
C ASP A 221 -0.54 -16.61 14.60
N PRO A 222 -0.20 -17.86 14.96
CA PRO A 222 0.71 -18.70 14.17
C PRO A 222 0.15 -19.10 12.81
N GLU A 223 -1.17 -19.25 12.65
CA GLU A 223 -1.79 -19.57 11.35
C GLU A 223 -1.67 -18.37 10.42
N VAL A 224 -1.89 -17.17 10.94
CA VAL A 224 -1.71 -15.93 10.19
C VAL A 224 -0.25 -15.74 9.80
N MET A 225 0.68 -15.95 10.71
CA MET A 225 2.11 -15.89 10.42
C MET A 225 2.51 -16.92 9.36
N GLY A 226 1.88 -18.09 9.36
CA GLY A 226 2.14 -19.18 8.42
C GLY A 226 1.97 -18.80 6.94
N ILE A 227 1.06 -17.85 6.60
CA ILE A 227 0.87 -17.46 5.19
C ILE A 227 2.05 -16.68 4.61
N PHE A 228 2.92 -16.11 5.45
CA PHE A 228 4.13 -15.41 5.00
C PHE A 228 5.28 -16.37 4.65
N SER A 229 5.22 -17.61 5.11
CA SER A 229 6.25 -18.64 4.84
C SER A 229 5.77 -19.76 3.92
N GLY A 230 4.46 -19.86 3.66
CA GLY A 230 3.84 -20.90 2.85
C GLY A 230 2.39 -20.57 2.50
N VAL A 231 1.66 -21.56 2.03
CA VAL A 231 0.25 -21.43 1.63
C VAL A 231 -0.67 -22.37 2.40
N GLU A 232 -0.10 -23.24 3.23
CA GLU A 232 -0.78 -24.37 3.88
C GLU A 232 -1.91 -23.89 4.82
N ALA A 233 -1.71 -22.75 5.50
CA ALA A 233 -2.72 -22.14 6.37
C ALA A 233 -3.98 -21.68 5.60
N LEU A 234 -3.90 -21.54 4.28
CA LEU A 234 -5.04 -21.24 3.42
C LEU A 234 -5.79 -22.51 2.96
N GLY A 235 -5.27 -23.71 3.27
CA GLY A 235 -5.84 -24.98 2.84
C GLY A 235 -5.61 -25.29 1.36
N VAL A 236 -4.59 -24.71 0.74
CA VAL A 236 -4.22 -24.92 -0.67
C VAL A 236 -2.75 -25.33 -0.79
N THR A 237 -2.34 -25.81 -1.98
CA THR A 237 -0.95 -26.10 -2.30
C THR A 237 -0.31 -24.98 -3.15
N ARG A 238 1.02 -24.94 -3.16
CA ARG A 238 1.77 -23.99 -4.00
C ARG A 238 1.45 -24.12 -5.49
N GLU A 239 1.23 -25.34 -5.95
CA GLU A 239 0.90 -25.64 -7.35
C GLU A 239 -0.50 -25.12 -7.72
N GLN A 240 -1.47 -25.23 -6.80
CA GLN A 240 -2.82 -24.73 -7.03
C GLN A 240 -2.87 -23.22 -7.21
N VAL A 241 -2.15 -22.48 -6.37
CA VAL A 241 -2.16 -21.01 -6.39
C VAL A 241 -0.96 -20.40 -7.13
N ASN A 242 0.00 -21.23 -7.54
CA ASN A 242 1.24 -20.80 -8.20
C ASN A 242 1.95 -19.68 -7.43
N SER A 243 2.09 -19.84 -6.11
CA SER A 243 2.76 -18.89 -5.22
C SER A 243 3.52 -19.62 -4.11
N ALA A 244 4.64 -19.02 -3.69
CA ALA A 244 5.46 -19.50 -2.59
C ALA A 244 4.87 -19.15 -1.22
N SER A 245 4.00 -18.13 -1.15
CA SER A 245 3.35 -17.65 0.08
C SER A 245 1.87 -17.39 -0.13
N GLY A 246 1.10 -17.35 0.95
CA GLY A 246 -0.33 -17.04 0.93
C GLY A 246 -0.65 -15.54 0.95
N THR A 247 0.28 -14.69 0.51
CA THR A 247 0.20 -13.24 0.72
C THR A 247 -0.39 -12.44 -0.45
N PHE A 248 -0.94 -13.09 -1.50
CA PHE A 248 -1.66 -12.38 -2.55
C PHE A 248 -2.74 -11.47 -1.97
N GLY A 249 -2.75 -10.19 -2.40
CA GLY A 249 -3.68 -9.17 -1.93
C GLY A 249 -3.45 -8.66 -0.51
N ILE A 250 -2.43 -9.16 0.21
CA ILE A 250 -2.01 -8.60 1.50
C ILE A 250 -1.14 -7.37 1.24
N PRO A 251 -1.46 -6.21 1.84
CA PRO A 251 -0.64 -5.00 1.70
C PRO A 251 0.82 -5.28 2.03
N GLU A 252 1.75 -4.62 1.35
CA GLU A 252 3.19 -4.73 1.51
C GLU A 252 3.79 -6.07 1.05
N PHE A 253 3.06 -7.20 1.15
CA PHE A 253 3.59 -8.55 0.98
C PHE A 253 3.03 -9.31 -0.23
N GLY A 254 2.14 -8.69 -1.00
CA GLY A 254 1.44 -9.36 -2.11
C GLY A 254 2.11 -9.23 -3.49
N THR A 255 3.21 -8.50 -3.62
CA THR A 255 3.94 -8.36 -4.89
C THR A 255 4.86 -9.54 -5.14
N ASN A 256 5.10 -9.90 -6.40
CA ASN A 256 6.00 -11.00 -6.75
C ASN A 256 7.42 -10.81 -6.20
N PHE A 257 7.90 -9.57 -6.12
CA PHE A 257 9.20 -9.24 -5.54
C PHE A 257 9.26 -9.60 -4.05
N VAL A 258 8.24 -9.22 -3.28
CA VAL A 258 8.20 -9.50 -1.83
C VAL A 258 7.89 -10.98 -1.57
N ILE A 259 7.04 -11.62 -2.38
CA ILE A 259 6.80 -13.07 -2.30
C ILE A 259 8.11 -13.85 -2.48
N GLN A 260 9.00 -13.39 -3.38
CA GLN A 260 10.33 -14.00 -3.54
C GLN A 260 11.20 -13.77 -2.29
N MET A 261 11.16 -12.58 -1.68
CA MET A 261 11.87 -12.31 -0.42
C MET A 261 11.36 -13.22 0.71
N LEU A 262 10.06 -13.41 0.80
CA LEU A 262 9.42 -14.31 1.77
C LEU A 262 9.86 -15.78 1.54
N ASP A 263 9.97 -16.21 0.28
CA ASP A 263 10.44 -17.56 -0.05
C ASP A 263 11.92 -17.76 0.28
N ASP A 264 12.75 -16.74 0.06
CA ASP A 264 14.16 -16.75 0.41
C ASP A 264 14.40 -16.78 1.94
N THR A 265 13.55 -16.10 2.73
CA THR A 265 13.81 -15.83 4.16
C THR A 265 12.96 -16.64 5.12
N LYS A 266 11.75 -17.08 4.71
CA LYS A 266 10.81 -17.87 5.54
C LYS A 266 10.57 -17.26 6.93
N PRO A 267 10.07 -16.02 7.02
CA PRO A 267 9.87 -15.34 8.30
C PRO A 267 8.87 -16.06 9.19
N THR A 268 9.12 -16.02 10.50
CA THR A 268 8.29 -16.67 11.53
C THR A 268 7.87 -15.70 12.65
N THR A 269 8.38 -14.48 12.63
CA THR A 269 8.15 -13.48 13.68
C THR A 269 7.70 -12.14 13.10
N TYR A 270 7.04 -11.32 13.93
CA TYR A 270 6.63 -9.98 13.55
C TYR A 270 7.83 -9.10 13.17
N SER A 271 8.91 -9.15 13.95
CA SER A 271 10.11 -8.36 13.69
C SER A 271 10.80 -8.73 12.37
N GLU A 272 10.78 -10.00 11.97
CA GLU A 272 11.27 -10.42 10.66
C GLU A 272 10.42 -9.86 9.51
N LEU A 273 9.10 -9.74 9.68
CA LEU A 273 8.24 -9.07 8.69
C LEU A 273 8.53 -7.56 8.61
N VAL A 274 8.83 -6.91 9.74
CA VAL A 274 9.26 -5.50 9.75
C VAL A 274 10.57 -5.33 8.98
N GLN A 275 11.53 -6.25 9.16
CA GLN A 275 12.78 -6.26 8.39
C GLN A 275 12.51 -6.39 6.89
N ILE A 276 11.67 -7.35 6.48
CA ILE A 276 11.32 -7.54 5.06
C ILE A 276 10.63 -6.30 4.48
N SER A 277 9.72 -5.68 5.22
CA SER A 277 9.06 -4.42 4.81
C SER A 277 10.10 -3.31 4.58
N GLY A 278 11.03 -3.12 5.49
CA GLY A 278 12.13 -2.17 5.34
C GLY A 278 13.03 -2.47 4.13
N LEU A 279 13.43 -3.73 3.95
CA LEU A 279 14.26 -4.19 2.85
C LEU A 279 13.57 -4.01 1.48
N SER A 280 12.25 -4.18 1.40
CA SER A 280 11.49 -4.07 0.14
C SER A 280 11.29 -2.64 -0.34
N HIS A 281 11.28 -1.67 0.57
CA HIS A 281 11.06 -0.24 0.28
C HIS A 281 12.35 0.57 0.12
N GLY A 282 13.49 0.03 0.55
CA GLY A 282 14.78 0.69 0.38
C GLY A 282 15.35 0.55 -1.03
N THR A 283 16.31 1.41 -1.37
CA THR A 283 17.05 1.31 -2.63
C THR A 283 18.45 0.75 -2.35
N ASP A 284 18.85 -0.31 -3.09
CA ASP A 284 20.11 -1.03 -2.94
C ASP A 284 20.30 -1.63 -1.53
N VAL A 285 19.20 -2.04 -0.90
CA VAL A 285 19.19 -2.64 0.43
C VAL A 285 19.08 -4.17 0.35
N TRP A 286 18.21 -4.69 -0.54
CA TRP A 286 17.98 -6.13 -0.70
C TRP A 286 18.87 -6.76 -1.76
N LEU A 287 18.63 -6.45 -3.05
CA LEU A 287 19.38 -7.03 -4.16
C LEU A 287 20.84 -6.59 -4.15
N GLY A 288 21.76 -7.53 -4.29
CA GLY A 288 23.19 -7.26 -4.25
C GLY A 288 23.72 -6.84 -2.87
N ASN A 289 22.89 -6.90 -1.83
CA ASN A 289 23.23 -6.51 -0.46
C ASN A 289 22.71 -7.56 0.54
N ALA A 290 21.65 -7.32 1.29
CA ALA A 290 21.14 -8.22 2.35
C ALA A 290 20.84 -9.63 1.82
N GLN A 291 20.29 -9.77 0.62
CA GLN A 291 20.03 -11.06 0.00
C GLN A 291 21.29 -11.93 -0.13
N GLU A 292 22.40 -11.33 -0.59
CA GLU A 292 23.66 -12.05 -0.73
C GLU A 292 24.25 -12.44 0.62
N LEU A 293 24.16 -11.55 1.62
CA LEU A 293 24.65 -11.82 2.97
C LEU A 293 23.94 -13.03 3.59
N ILE A 294 22.60 -13.08 3.46
CA ILE A 294 21.79 -14.18 3.96
C ILE A 294 22.07 -15.48 3.18
N ARG A 295 22.06 -15.44 1.85
CA ARG A 295 22.32 -16.62 1.00
C ARG A 295 23.71 -17.23 1.22
N ASN A 296 24.71 -16.39 1.49
CA ASN A 296 26.07 -16.84 1.76
C ASN A 296 26.29 -17.28 3.22
N GLY A 297 25.27 -17.18 4.08
CA GLY A 297 25.37 -17.53 5.50
C GLY A 297 26.27 -16.57 6.29
N THR A 298 26.48 -15.34 5.81
CA THR A 298 27.27 -14.32 6.52
C THR A 298 26.56 -13.83 7.78
N CYS A 299 25.23 -13.67 7.70
CA CYS A 299 24.36 -13.28 8.80
C CYS A 299 22.93 -13.79 8.56
N GLU A 300 22.08 -13.71 9.57
CA GLU A 300 20.65 -14.05 9.50
C GLU A 300 19.80 -12.82 9.14
N LEU A 301 18.51 -13.03 8.82
CA LEU A 301 17.58 -11.94 8.49
C LEU A 301 17.50 -10.87 9.60
N LYS A 302 17.55 -11.29 10.86
CA LYS A 302 17.51 -10.38 12.02
C LYS A 302 18.72 -9.45 12.14
N ASP A 303 19.85 -9.82 11.50
CA ASP A 303 21.13 -9.10 11.64
C ASP A 303 21.37 -8.09 10.51
N VAL A 304 20.62 -8.20 9.39
CA VAL A 304 20.77 -7.30 8.25
C VAL A 304 20.18 -5.92 8.55
N ILE A 305 20.66 -4.94 7.82
CA ILE A 305 20.13 -3.57 7.88
C ILE A 305 18.79 -3.51 7.11
N GLY A 306 17.65 -3.55 7.80
CA GLY A 306 16.33 -3.47 7.21
C GLY A 306 15.77 -2.04 7.18
N CYS A 307 15.91 -1.31 8.29
CA CYS A 307 15.44 0.06 8.45
C CYS A 307 16.58 1.00 8.85
N ARG A 308 16.38 2.33 8.64
CA ARG A 308 17.41 3.31 9.04
C ARG A 308 17.74 3.25 10.53
N ASP A 309 16.74 3.00 11.35
CA ASP A 309 16.86 2.91 12.82
C ASP A 309 17.82 1.80 13.25
N ASP A 310 17.88 0.69 12.52
CA ASP A 310 18.76 -0.43 12.80
C ASP A 310 20.24 0.01 12.79
N ILE A 311 20.61 0.94 11.88
CA ILE A 311 21.99 1.44 11.80
C ILE A 311 22.36 2.17 13.08
N MET A 312 21.51 3.09 13.53
CA MET A 312 21.76 3.89 14.72
C MET A 312 21.88 3.00 15.97
N VAL A 313 20.87 2.15 16.18
CA VAL A 313 20.82 1.24 17.35
C VAL A 313 22.01 0.29 17.37
N TYR A 314 22.35 -0.31 16.21
CA TYR A 314 23.49 -1.21 16.11
C TYR A 314 24.82 -0.51 16.46
N LEU A 315 25.04 0.69 15.93
CA LEU A 315 26.28 1.45 16.17
C LEU A 315 26.41 1.90 17.63
N ILE A 316 25.30 2.31 18.26
CA ILE A 316 25.28 2.64 19.71
C ILE A 316 25.65 1.40 20.53
N HIS A 317 25.08 0.25 20.23
CA HIS A 317 25.39 -1.00 20.93
C HIS A 317 26.83 -1.47 20.67
N ALA A 318 27.40 -1.15 19.51
CA ALA A 318 28.81 -1.41 19.22
C ALA A 318 29.78 -0.49 19.99
N GLY A 319 29.26 0.60 20.62
CA GLY A 319 30.01 1.52 21.46
C GLY A 319 30.33 2.88 20.83
N LEU A 320 29.77 3.20 19.65
CA LEU A 320 29.90 4.54 19.09
C LEU A 320 29.10 5.54 19.94
N GLU A 321 29.59 6.78 19.93
CA GLU A 321 28.86 7.91 20.53
C GLU A 321 27.53 8.14 19.80
N GLU A 322 26.47 8.42 20.56
CA GLU A 322 25.07 8.46 20.08
C GLU A 322 24.88 9.46 18.93
N GLY A 323 25.42 10.68 19.03
CA GLY A 323 25.32 11.71 17.99
C GLY A 323 26.07 11.32 16.71
N LEU A 324 27.21 10.62 16.85
CA LEU A 324 27.95 10.09 15.71
C LEU A 324 27.18 8.96 15.02
N ALA A 325 26.60 8.04 15.79
CA ALA A 325 25.77 6.94 15.27
C ALA A 325 24.56 7.51 14.50
N PHE A 326 23.91 8.54 15.02
CA PHE A 326 22.82 9.25 14.34
C PHE A 326 23.29 9.88 13.02
N THR A 327 24.45 10.57 13.03
CA THR A 327 25.00 11.22 11.84
C THR A 327 25.34 10.21 10.74
N ILE A 328 25.91 9.07 11.10
CA ILE A 328 26.19 7.96 10.19
C ILE A 328 24.89 7.42 9.59
N MET A 329 23.89 7.15 10.42
CA MET A 329 22.57 6.71 9.98
C MET A 329 21.93 7.68 8.98
N GLU A 330 21.95 8.99 9.27
CA GLU A 330 21.43 10.03 8.38
C GLU A 330 22.20 10.12 7.04
N SER A 331 23.51 9.91 7.05
CA SER A 331 24.34 9.86 5.84
C SER A 331 23.98 8.66 4.95
N VAL A 332 23.89 7.48 5.56
CA VAL A 332 23.58 6.22 4.85
C VAL A 332 22.17 6.26 4.28
N ARG A 333 21.14 6.63 5.08
CA ARG A 333 19.75 6.62 4.62
C ARG A 333 19.48 7.57 3.45
N LYS A 334 20.28 8.65 3.32
CA LYS A 334 20.21 9.64 2.22
C LYS A 334 21.08 9.26 1.02
N GLY A 335 21.70 8.09 1.03
CA GLY A 335 22.58 7.61 -0.04
C GLY A 335 23.89 8.36 -0.17
N LYS A 336 24.29 9.14 0.84
CA LYS A 336 25.59 9.84 0.85
C LYS A 336 26.77 8.91 1.15
N GLY A 337 26.48 7.69 1.65
CA GLY A 337 27.46 6.68 2.01
C GLY A 337 28.22 7.00 3.29
N LEU A 338 29.44 6.46 3.39
CA LEU A 338 30.33 6.62 4.54
C LEU A 338 31.56 7.46 4.16
N THR A 339 31.97 8.38 5.04
CA THR A 339 33.26 9.06 4.96
C THR A 339 34.38 8.18 5.53
N GLU A 340 35.62 8.53 5.28
CA GLU A 340 36.79 7.83 5.85
C GLU A 340 36.77 7.85 7.39
N ASP A 341 36.36 8.99 7.98
CA ASP A 341 36.25 9.14 9.44
C ASP A 341 35.15 8.27 10.02
N PHE A 342 33.99 8.14 9.33
CA PHE A 342 32.91 7.24 9.75
C PHE A 342 33.36 5.77 9.73
N GLU A 343 34.04 5.37 8.65
CA GLU A 343 34.59 4.01 8.58
C GLU A 343 35.63 3.72 9.66
N ALA A 344 36.51 4.70 9.95
CA ALA A 344 37.49 4.55 11.00
C ALA A 344 36.83 4.35 12.36
N ALA A 345 35.85 5.20 12.70
CA ALA A 345 35.10 5.08 13.95
C ALA A 345 34.35 3.73 14.07
N MET A 346 33.72 3.27 12.97
CA MET A 346 33.07 1.96 12.94
C MET A 346 34.07 0.81 13.17
N LYS A 347 35.24 0.84 12.53
CA LYS A 347 36.29 -0.17 12.69
C LYS A 347 36.88 -0.17 14.09
N GLU A 348 37.11 0.99 14.70
CA GLU A 348 37.60 1.12 16.08
C GLU A 348 36.64 0.49 17.10
N ASN A 349 35.35 0.52 16.81
CA ASN A 349 34.31 -0.11 17.62
C ASN A 349 33.93 -1.54 17.17
N ASN A 350 34.81 -2.20 16.44
CA ASN A 350 34.67 -3.60 16.00
C ASN A 350 33.43 -3.89 15.14
N VAL A 351 32.90 -2.90 14.40
CA VAL A 351 31.83 -3.13 13.45
C VAL A 351 32.33 -4.04 12.32
N PRO A 352 31.63 -5.14 12.00
CA PRO A 352 32.08 -6.10 10.99
C PRO A 352 32.23 -5.47 9.61
N ALA A 353 33.20 -5.92 8.83
CA ALA A 353 33.45 -5.41 7.49
C ALA A 353 32.20 -5.53 6.58
N TRP A 354 31.47 -6.64 6.65
CA TRP A 354 30.26 -6.84 5.86
C TRP A 354 29.17 -5.81 6.17
N TYR A 355 29.08 -5.35 7.44
CA TYR A 355 28.12 -4.31 7.85
C TYR A 355 28.49 -2.95 7.26
N ILE A 356 29.78 -2.58 7.33
CA ILE A 356 30.31 -1.37 6.71
C ILE A 356 30.07 -1.38 5.20
N ASP A 357 30.35 -2.51 4.54
CA ASP A 357 30.14 -2.67 3.09
C ASP A 357 28.66 -2.62 2.72
N SER A 358 27.77 -3.13 3.57
CA SER A 358 26.33 -2.99 3.40
C SER A 358 25.90 -1.52 3.45
N CYS A 359 26.36 -0.75 4.44
CA CYS A 359 26.10 0.68 4.56
C CYS A 359 26.51 1.47 3.32
N LYS A 360 27.64 1.11 2.68
CA LYS A 360 28.14 1.77 1.46
C LYS A 360 27.26 1.56 0.23
N LYS A 361 26.58 0.42 0.15
CA LYS A 361 25.70 0.06 -0.98
C LYS A 361 24.37 0.80 -0.93
N ILE A 362 23.86 1.10 0.27
CA ILE A 362 22.53 1.66 0.51
C ILE A 362 22.40 3.06 -0.10
N LYS A 363 21.32 3.29 -0.85
CA LYS A 363 20.97 4.59 -1.44
C LYS A 363 19.79 5.28 -0.78
N TYR A 364 18.87 4.51 -0.24
CA TYR A 364 17.70 5.04 0.48
C TYR A 364 17.16 3.99 1.45
N MET A 365 16.74 4.43 2.64
CA MET A 365 16.14 3.57 3.66
C MET A 365 14.89 4.16 4.28
N PHE A 366 13.98 3.25 4.61
CA PHE A 366 12.73 3.54 5.28
C PHE A 366 12.88 3.62 6.82
N PRO A 367 12.02 4.39 7.52
CA PRO A 367 11.96 4.40 8.97
C PRO A 367 11.27 3.15 9.52
N LYS A 368 11.74 2.62 10.66
CA LYS A 368 11.17 1.44 11.32
C LYS A 368 9.72 1.65 11.75
N ALA A 369 9.37 2.85 12.24
CA ALA A 369 8.01 3.17 12.65
C ALA A 369 7.00 3.00 11.51
N HIS A 370 7.35 3.44 10.30
CA HIS A 370 6.54 3.25 9.10
C HIS A 370 6.37 1.75 8.79
N ALA A 371 7.47 0.99 8.74
CA ALA A 371 7.42 -0.45 8.50
C ALA A 371 6.55 -1.17 9.55
N CYS A 372 6.69 -0.85 10.84
CA CYS A 372 5.88 -1.42 11.90
C CYS A 372 4.38 -1.15 11.71
N ALA A 373 4.00 0.08 11.34
CA ALA A 373 2.60 0.44 11.13
C ALA A 373 1.97 -0.35 9.98
N TYR A 374 2.67 -0.47 8.85
CA TYR A 374 2.17 -1.20 7.68
C TYR A 374 2.16 -2.71 7.87
N VAL A 375 3.16 -3.28 8.56
CA VAL A 375 3.15 -4.70 8.92
C VAL A 375 2.00 -5.02 9.87
N LEU A 376 1.72 -4.15 10.83
CA LEU A 376 0.58 -4.31 11.74
C LEU A 376 -0.76 -4.31 10.98
N MET A 377 -0.91 -3.40 10.01
CA MET A 377 -2.07 -3.36 9.13
C MET A 377 -2.17 -4.63 8.28
N ALA A 378 -1.07 -5.07 7.68
CA ALA A 378 -1.01 -6.27 6.86
C ALA A 378 -1.41 -7.53 7.64
N LEU A 379 -0.92 -7.70 8.86
CA LEU A 379 -1.28 -8.84 9.72
C LEU A 379 -2.76 -8.84 10.13
N ARG A 380 -3.33 -7.68 10.42
CA ARG A 380 -4.77 -7.55 10.71
C ARG A 380 -5.62 -7.95 9.50
N ILE A 381 -5.24 -7.52 8.30
CA ILE A 381 -5.92 -7.92 7.05
C ILE A 381 -5.71 -9.42 6.78
N ALA A 382 -4.49 -9.93 6.98
CA ALA A 382 -4.13 -11.34 6.83
C ALA A 382 -4.95 -12.25 7.77
N TRP A 383 -5.25 -11.78 8.97
CA TRP A 383 -6.10 -12.52 9.91
C TRP A 383 -7.48 -12.81 9.30
N PHE A 384 -8.10 -11.83 8.65
CA PHE A 384 -9.37 -12.05 7.95
C PHE A 384 -9.21 -13.03 6.78
N LYS A 385 -8.11 -12.94 6.05
CA LYS A 385 -7.83 -13.88 4.95
C LYS A 385 -7.78 -15.34 5.42
N VAL A 386 -7.19 -15.59 6.59
CA VAL A 386 -7.08 -16.93 7.19
C VAL A 386 -8.41 -17.37 7.82
N HIS A 387 -8.94 -16.56 8.74
CA HIS A 387 -10.06 -16.96 9.59
C HIS A 387 -11.45 -16.58 9.08
N GLN A 388 -11.53 -15.59 8.18
CA GLN A 388 -12.79 -15.13 7.56
C GLN A 388 -12.62 -14.91 6.05
N PRO A 389 -12.26 -15.96 5.30
CA PRO A 389 -11.81 -15.82 3.92
C PRO A 389 -12.82 -15.15 3.00
N LEU A 390 -14.10 -15.50 3.07
CA LEU A 390 -15.11 -14.89 2.19
C LEU A 390 -15.26 -13.39 2.47
N THR A 391 -15.20 -12.98 3.74
CA THR A 391 -15.21 -11.57 4.15
C THR A 391 -13.99 -10.83 3.59
N TYR A 392 -12.80 -11.46 3.66
CA TYR A 392 -11.59 -10.91 3.08
C TYR A 392 -11.72 -10.69 1.57
N TYR A 393 -12.15 -11.71 0.82
CA TYR A 393 -12.31 -11.60 -0.63
C TYR A 393 -13.39 -10.58 -1.00
N CYS A 394 -14.50 -10.55 -0.27
CA CYS A 394 -15.55 -9.54 -0.46
C CYS A 394 -15.02 -8.11 -0.31
N ALA A 395 -14.26 -7.85 0.74
CA ALA A 395 -13.64 -6.55 0.97
C ALA A 395 -12.59 -6.22 -0.12
N TYR A 396 -11.72 -7.19 -0.45
CA TYR A 396 -10.69 -7.01 -1.47
C TYR A 396 -11.29 -6.61 -2.83
N TYR A 397 -12.27 -7.37 -3.32
CA TYR A 397 -12.91 -7.11 -4.60
C TYR A 397 -13.75 -5.84 -4.60
N SER A 398 -14.30 -5.44 -3.46
CA SER A 398 -15.05 -4.18 -3.34
C SER A 398 -14.15 -2.94 -3.33
N VAL A 399 -12.89 -3.05 -2.86
CA VAL A 399 -12.01 -1.90 -2.65
C VAL A 399 -10.90 -1.80 -3.71
N ARG A 400 -10.32 -2.94 -4.12
CA ARG A 400 -9.07 -2.96 -4.90
C ARG A 400 -9.19 -3.50 -6.31
N ALA A 401 -10.20 -4.28 -6.63
CA ALA A 401 -10.28 -5.00 -7.89
C ALA A 401 -11.23 -4.32 -8.87
N SER A 402 -10.79 -3.27 -9.55
CA SER A 402 -11.61 -2.51 -10.51
C SER A 402 -11.42 -2.91 -11.99
N ASP A 403 -10.31 -3.56 -12.34
CA ASP A 403 -9.84 -3.65 -13.72
C ASP A 403 -9.75 -5.06 -14.33
N PHE A 404 -10.53 -6.03 -13.83
CA PHE A 404 -10.57 -7.37 -14.43
C PHE A 404 -11.92 -7.70 -15.08
N ASP A 405 -11.90 -8.60 -16.08
CA ASP A 405 -13.14 -9.05 -16.72
C ASP A 405 -13.86 -10.10 -15.88
N ILE A 406 -15.01 -9.72 -15.34
CA ILE A 406 -15.83 -10.61 -14.51
C ILE A 406 -16.37 -11.82 -15.28
N ILE A 407 -16.60 -11.73 -16.60
CA ILE A 407 -17.07 -12.84 -17.41
C ILE A 407 -16.05 -13.99 -17.39
N THR A 408 -14.77 -13.68 -17.46
CA THR A 408 -13.69 -14.67 -17.36
C THR A 408 -13.79 -15.48 -16.08
N VAL A 409 -14.07 -14.82 -14.97
CA VAL A 409 -14.16 -15.46 -13.64
C VAL A 409 -15.47 -16.24 -13.47
N VAL A 410 -16.59 -15.69 -13.94
CA VAL A 410 -17.91 -16.34 -13.88
C VAL A 410 -17.96 -17.61 -14.76
N LYS A 411 -17.21 -17.68 -15.85
CA LYS A 411 -17.05 -18.90 -16.66
C LYS A 411 -16.33 -20.03 -15.91
N GLY A 412 -15.73 -19.75 -14.75
CA GLY A 412 -15.16 -20.72 -13.83
C GLY A 412 -13.65 -20.92 -13.98
N GLU A 413 -13.12 -21.80 -13.14
CA GLU A 413 -11.69 -22.05 -12.91
C GLU A 413 -10.87 -22.27 -14.19
N LYS A 414 -11.38 -23.06 -15.14
CA LYS A 414 -10.68 -23.35 -16.39
C LYS A 414 -10.46 -22.09 -17.25
N SER A 415 -11.48 -21.23 -17.34
CA SER A 415 -11.40 -19.97 -18.07
C SER A 415 -10.42 -19.02 -17.39
N LEU A 416 -10.47 -18.95 -16.07
CA LEU A 416 -9.59 -18.12 -15.24
C LEU A 416 -8.11 -18.52 -15.39
N LYS A 417 -7.80 -19.81 -15.26
CA LYS A 417 -6.42 -20.32 -15.40
C LYS A 417 -5.87 -20.10 -16.80
N ALA A 418 -6.70 -20.26 -17.84
CA ALA A 418 -6.31 -19.97 -19.21
C ALA A 418 -5.97 -18.48 -19.41
N LYS A 419 -6.73 -17.58 -18.78
CA LYS A 419 -6.48 -16.14 -18.87
C LYS A 419 -5.22 -15.71 -18.12
N ILE A 420 -4.96 -16.30 -16.96
CA ILE A 420 -3.72 -16.07 -16.19
C ILE A 420 -2.51 -16.50 -17.03
N GLU A 421 -2.57 -17.68 -17.65
CA GLU A 421 -1.48 -18.20 -18.49
C GLU A 421 -1.26 -17.35 -19.75
N GLU A 422 -2.33 -16.91 -20.41
CA GLU A 422 -2.28 -15.99 -21.54
C GLU A 422 -1.48 -14.73 -21.17
N ILE A 423 -1.84 -14.06 -20.04
CA ILE A 423 -1.16 -12.83 -19.62
C ILE A 423 0.31 -13.11 -19.25
N LYS A 424 0.60 -14.21 -18.54
CA LYS A 424 1.97 -14.56 -18.13
C LYS A 424 2.89 -14.90 -19.29
N THR A 425 2.36 -15.43 -20.37
CA THR A 425 3.12 -15.81 -21.57
C THR A 425 3.22 -14.69 -22.61
N THR A 426 2.44 -13.62 -22.46
CA THR A 426 2.52 -12.44 -23.34
C THR A 426 3.82 -11.66 -23.11
N ASP A 427 4.43 -11.15 -24.17
CA ASP A 427 5.66 -10.34 -24.07
C ASP A 427 5.43 -9.13 -23.16
N LYS A 428 6.37 -8.88 -22.26
CA LYS A 428 6.29 -7.79 -21.25
C LYS A 428 6.10 -6.40 -21.87
N ASN A 429 6.55 -6.21 -23.12
CA ASN A 429 6.42 -4.95 -23.85
C ASN A 429 5.02 -4.76 -24.46
N GLU A 430 4.25 -5.85 -24.63
CA GLU A 430 2.89 -5.84 -25.15
C GLU A 430 1.85 -5.72 -24.02
N LEU A 431 2.23 -6.04 -22.77
CA LEU A 431 1.36 -5.93 -21.61
C LEU A 431 1.12 -4.48 -21.21
N THR A 432 -0.15 -4.09 -21.19
CA THR A 432 -0.58 -2.79 -20.65
C THR A 432 -0.52 -2.77 -19.11
N ALA A 433 -0.57 -1.59 -18.51
CA ALA A 433 -0.71 -1.48 -17.04
C ALA A 433 -1.98 -2.20 -16.56
N LYS A 434 -3.09 -2.05 -17.31
CA LYS A 434 -4.36 -2.72 -17.02
C LYS A 434 -4.25 -4.25 -17.01
N ASP A 435 -3.49 -4.86 -17.92
CA ASP A 435 -3.29 -6.31 -17.92
C ASP A 435 -2.52 -6.78 -16.69
N LYS A 436 -1.56 -6.00 -16.23
CA LYS A 436 -0.77 -6.29 -15.01
C LYS A 436 -1.62 -6.20 -13.76
N ASP A 437 -2.47 -5.18 -13.65
CA ASP A 437 -3.37 -4.99 -12.51
C ASP A 437 -4.46 -6.08 -12.50
N ALA A 438 -5.01 -6.41 -13.68
CA ALA A 438 -5.96 -7.50 -13.84
C ALA A 438 -5.35 -8.87 -13.48
N LEU A 439 -4.08 -9.11 -13.79
CA LEU A 439 -3.39 -10.37 -13.44
C LEU A 439 -3.43 -10.61 -11.92
N VAL A 440 -3.12 -9.60 -11.12
CA VAL A 440 -3.17 -9.71 -9.65
C VAL A 440 -4.58 -10.11 -9.18
N SER A 441 -5.61 -9.46 -9.73
CA SER A 441 -7.01 -9.78 -9.40
C SER A 441 -7.40 -11.20 -9.82
N TYR A 442 -6.91 -11.68 -10.98
CA TYR A 442 -7.14 -13.07 -11.42
C TYR A 442 -6.39 -14.09 -10.56
N GLU A 443 -5.17 -13.82 -10.13
CA GLU A 443 -4.42 -14.70 -9.23
C GLU A 443 -5.12 -14.85 -7.87
N ILE A 444 -5.67 -13.76 -7.33
CA ILE A 444 -6.49 -13.79 -6.11
C ILE A 444 -7.81 -14.52 -6.32
N ALA A 445 -8.46 -14.37 -7.49
CA ALA A 445 -9.66 -15.13 -7.84
C ALA A 445 -9.37 -16.64 -7.92
N ASN A 446 -8.22 -17.02 -8.49
CA ASN A 446 -7.79 -18.41 -8.52
C ASN A 446 -7.59 -18.97 -7.11
N GLU A 447 -6.89 -18.24 -6.24
CA GLU A 447 -6.72 -18.62 -4.84
C GLU A 447 -8.09 -18.78 -4.14
N MET A 448 -9.00 -17.84 -4.34
CA MET A 448 -10.36 -17.89 -3.77
C MET A 448 -11.12 -19.14 -4.23
N MET A 449 -11.05 -19.48 -5.54
CA MET A 449 -11.73 -20.65 -6.10
C MET A 449 -11.10 -21.97 -5.60
N GLU A 450 -9.78 -22.06 -5.52
CA GLU A 450 -9.08 -23.23 -4.98
C GLU A 450 -9.42 -23.47 -3.49
N ARG A 451 -9.82 -22.42 -2.77
CA ARG A 451 -10.32 -22.49 -1.39
C ARG A 451 -11.83 -22.83 -1.30
N GLY A 452 -12.50 -23.11 -2.43
CA GLY A 452 -13.89 -23.51 -2.49
C GLY A 452 -14.91 -22.37 -2.48
N PHE A 453 -14.51 -21.15 -2.75
CA PHE A 453 -15.39 -20.01 -2.94
C PHE A 453 -15.58 -19.70 -4.43
N THR A 454 -16.69 -19.06 -4.79
CA THR A 454 -17.02 -18.80 -6.20
C THR A 454 -17.53 -17.38 -6.42
N PHE A 455 -17.56 -16.96 -7.68
CA PHE A 455 -18.28 -15.78 -8.11
C PHE A 455 -19.59 -16.16 -8.80
N SER A 456 -20.65 -15.42 -8.53
CA SER A 456 -21.82 -15.44 -9.37
C SER A 456 -21.70 -14.44 -10.52
N LYS A 457 -22.65 -14.50 -11.44
CA LYS A 457 -22.90 -13.39 -12.36
C LYS A 457 -23.52 -12.22 -11.60
N VAL A 458 -23.49 -11.02 -12.21
CA VAL A 458 -24.29 -9.88 -11.73
C VAL A 458 -25.75 -10.31 -11.67
N ASP A 459 -26.42 -10.00 -10.58
CA ASP A 459 -27.81 -10.36 -10.29
C ASP A 459 -28.66 -9.08 -10.25
N LEU A 460 -29.75 -9.05 -11.06
CA LEU A 460 -30.59 -7.86 -11.15
C LEU A 460 -31.32 -7.55 -9.85
N GLU A 461 -31.60 -8.54 -9.02
CA GLU A 461 -32.30 -8.38 -7.76
C GLU A 461 -31.38 -8.14 -6.57
N LYS A 462 -30.17 -8.74 -6.58
CA LYS A 462 -29.28 -8.77 -5.42
C LYS A 462 -28.09 -7.85 -5.53
N SER A 463 -27.50 -7.68 -6.72
CA SER A 463 -26.26 -6.89 -6.87
C SER A 463 -26.39 -5.47 -6.33
N ALA A 464 -25.38 -5.02 -5.61
CA ALA A 464 -25.26 -3.64 -5.16
C ALA A 464 -24.70 -2.74 -6.27
N SER A 465 -24.60 -1.44 -6.01
CA SER A 465 -24.00 -0.51 -6.96
C SER A 465 -22.50 -0.70 -7.10
N HIS A 466 -21.76 -0.83 -5.99
CA HIS A 466 -20.29 -0.87 -5.96
C HIS A 466 -19.71 -2.02 -5.17
N ASP A 467 -20.38 -2.49 -4.14
CA ASP A 467 -19.84 -3.50 -3.23
C ASP A 467 -20.23 -4.91 -3.67
N TYR A 468 -19.30 -5.85 -3.53
CA TYR A 468 -19.63 -7.26 -3.61
C TYR A 468 -20.50 -7.69 -2.42
N ILE A 469 -21.36 -8.68 -2.64
CA ILE A 469 -22.23 -9.23 -1.60
C ILE A 469 -21.88 -10.70 -1.38
N MET A 470 -21.85 -11.13 -0.13
CA MET A 470 -21.63 -12.53 0.25
C MET A 470 -22.96 -13.28 0.32
N GLU A 471 -23.05 -14.42 -0.36
CA GLU A 471 -24.19 -15.35 -0.26
C GLU A 471 -23.68 -16.80 -0.21
N GLY A 472 -23.79 -17.44 0.93
CA GLY A 472 -23.18 -18.77 1.14
C GLY A 472 -21.67 -18.72 0.93
N ASN A 473 -21.13 -19.48 -0.04
CA ASN A 473 -19.71 -19.48 -0.44
C ASN A 473 -19.46 -18.66 -1.71
N THR A 474 -20.36 -17.77 -2.09
CA THR A 474 -20.33 -17.07 -3.37
C THR A 474 -20.27 -15.56 -3.17
N LEU A 475 -19.48 -14.87 -3.99
CA LEU A 475 -19.49 -13.42 -4.13
C LEU A 475 -20.39 -13.02 -5.31
N ILE A 476 -21.37 -12.15 -5.02
CA ILE A 476 -22.22 -11.53 -6.04
C ILE A 476 -21.57 -10.21 -6.45
N PRO A 477 -21.20 -10.03 -7.73
CA PRO A 477 -20.55 -8.83 -8.20
C PRO A 477 -21.51 -7.62 -8.21
N PRO A 478 -20.99 -6.40 -8.01
CA PRO A 478 -21.77 -5.17 -8.14
C PRO A 478 -22.05 -4.81 -9.61
N PHE A 479 -22.97 -3.87 -9.84
CA PHE A 479 -23.22 -3.33 -11.17
C PHE A 479 -22.02 -2.56 -11.73
N SER A 480 -21.25 -1.88 -10.90
CA SER A 480 -20.08 -1.09 -11.30
C SER A 480 -18.96 -1.90 -11.99
N ILE A 481 -18.93 -3.23 -11.81
CA ILE A 481 -17.95 -4.11 -12.47
C ILE A 481 -18.22 -4.24 -13.97
N VAL A 482 -19.43 -3.91 -14.42
CA VAL A 482 -19.82 -4.05 -15.83
C VAL A 482 -19.20 -2.92 -16.64
N PRO A 483 -18.39 -3.21 -17.66
CA PRO A 483 -17.77 -2.19 -18.50
C PRO A 483 -18.79 -1.24 -19.12
N GLY A 484 -18.54 0.06 -18.99
CA GLY A 484 -19.44 1.11 -19.49
C GLY A 484 -20.67 1.40 -18.63
N LEU A 485 -20.81 0.74 -17.48
CA LEU A 485 -21.86 1.01 -16.51
C LEU A 485 -21.30 1.91 -15.40
N GLY A 486 -21.51 3.22 -15.52
CA GLY A 486 -21.04 4.20 -14.54
C GLY A 486 -21.91 4.24 -13.27
N ASP A 487 -21.39 4.84 -12.21
CA ASP A 487 -21.98 4.93 -10.87
C ASP A 487 -23.43 5.44 -10.86
N ASN A 488 -23.70 6.49 -11.64
CA ASN A 488 -25.04 7.06 -11.70
C ASN A 488 -26.06 6.08 -12.30
N VAL A 489 -25.62 5.26 -13.26
CA VAL A 489 -26.47 4.21 -13.87
C VAL A 489 -26.67 3.08 -12.87
N ALA A 490 -25.64 2.64 -12.18
CA ALA A 490 -25.73 1.62 -11.12
C ALA A 490 -26.74 2.03 -10.04
N LYS A 491 -26.65 3.27 -9.56
CA LYS A 491 -27.61 3.83 -8.57
C LYS A 491 -29.04 3.88 -9.10
N LYS A 492 -29.23 4.27 -10.37
CA LYS A 492 -30.56 4.28 -11.01
C LYS A 492 -31.15 2.88 -11.14
N ILE A 493 -30.35 1.86 -11.46
CA ILE A 493 -30.80 0.48 -11.50
C ILE A 493 -31.31 0.05 -10.12
N ILE A 494 -30.55 0.33 -9.05
CA ILE A 494 -30.95 0.03 -7.68
C ILE A 494 -32.27 0.74 -7.32
N GLN A 495 -32.39 2.03 -7.61
CA GLN A 495 -33.59 2.80 -7.37
C GLN A 495 -34.79 2.20 -8.14
N ALA A 496 -34.64 1.98 -9.44
CA ALA A 496 -35.71 1.41 -10.28
C ALA A 496 -36.15 0.03 -9.78
N ARG A 497 -35.20 -0.81 -9.37
CA ARG A 497 -35.47 -2.13 -8.78
C ARG A 497 -36.28 -2.02 -7.48
N SER A 498 -35.96 -1.04 -6.62
CA SER A 498 -36.65 -0.87 -5.34
C SER A 498 -38.12 -0.43 -5.50
N GLU A 499 -38.47 0.22 -6.62
CA GLU A 499 -39.84 0.61 -6.93
C GLU A 499 -40.71 -0.58 -7.38
N LYS A 500 -40.18 -1.39 -8.30
CA LYS A 500 -40.80 -2.64 -8.78
C LYS A 500 -39.78 -3.52 -9.51
N PRO A 501 -39.93 -4.85 -9.54
CA PRO A 501 -39.10 -5.75 -10.33
C PRO A 501 -39.08 -5.36 -11.82
N PHE A 502 -38.00 -5.71 -12.51
CA PHE A 502 -37.91 -5.54 -13.96
C PHE A 502 -38.70 -6.64 -14.67
N LEU A 503 -39.59 -6.25 -15.58
CA LEU A 503 -40.49 -7.15 -16.29
C LEU A 503 -39.95 -7.65 -17.63
N SER A 504 -39.00 -6.91 -18.21
CA SER A 504 -38.36 -7.22 -19.48
C SER A 504 -37.01 -6.53 -19.61
N ILE A 505 -36.22 -6.91 -20.61
CA ILE A 505 -34.94 -6.29 -20.94
C ILE A 505 -35.16 -4.81 -21.36
N GLU A 506 -36.25 -4.53 -22.10
CA GLU A 506 -36.62 -3.17 -22.46
C GLU A 506 -36.98 -2.32 -21.22
N ASP A 507 -37.71 -2.87 -20.26
CA ASP A 507 -38.05 -2.22 -18.99
C ASP A 507 -36.80 -1.93 -18.16
N PHE A 508 -35.89 -2.90 -18.06
CA PHE A 508 -34.58 -2.74 -17.40
C PHE A 508 -33.75 -1.62 -18.07
N SER A 509 -33.61 -1.65 -19.39
CA SER A 509 -32.84 -0.64 -20.11
C SER A 509 -33.42 0.77 -19.94
N LYS A 510 -34.74 0.95 -20.05
CA LYS A 510 -35.38 2.25 -19.91
C LYS A 510 -35.33 2.80 -18.49
N ARG A 511 -35.76 2.02 -17.53
CA ARG A 511 -35.83 2.47 -16.12
C ARG A 511 -34.46 2.63 -15.49
N GLY A 512 -33.50 1.73 -15.79
CA GLY A 512 -32.11 1.81 -15.34
C GLY A 512 -31.27 2.81 -16.12
N SER A 513 -31.77 3.36 -17.24
CA SER A 513 -30.98 4.18 -18.18
C SER A 513 -29.72 3.45 -18.70
N VAL A 514 -29.86 2.16 -19.01
CA VAL A 514 -28.78 1.26 -19.39
C VAL A 514 -28.58 1.30 -20.91
N SER A 515 -27.34 1.47 -21.37
CA SER A 515 -26.99 1.47 -22.78
C SER A 515 -27.10 0.08 -23.42
N SER A 516 -27.27 0.03 -24.75
CA SER A 516 -27.32 -1.24 -25.48
C SER A 516 -26.04 -2.08 -25.31
N THR A 517 -24.86 -1.45 -25.28
CA THR A 517 -23.57 -2.14 -25.04
C THR A 517 -23.55 -2.86 -23.70
N VAL A 518 -24.03 -2.19 -22.63
CA VAL A 518 -24.12 -2.80 -21.30
C VAL A 518 -25.14 -3.94 -21.28
N VAL A 519 -26.29 -3.77 -21.96
CA VAL A 519 -27.29 -4.85 -22.09
C VAL A 519 -26.68 -6.07 -22.76
N GLU A 520 -25.93 -5.91 -23.85
CA GLU A 520 -25.27 -7.05 -24.52
C GLU A 520 -24.23 -7.73 -23.63
N TYR A 521 -23.43 -6.97 -22.86
CA TYR A 521 -22.49 -7.53 -21.90
C TYR A 521 -23.19 -8.35 -20.82
N LEU A 522 -24.28 -7.84 -20.25
CA LEU A 522 -25.09 -8.55 -19.26
C LEU A 522 -25.79 -9.77 -19.86
N ARG A 523 -26.13 -9.73 -21.15
CA ARG A 523 -26.68 -10.87 -21.89
C ARG A 523 -25.62 -11.98 -22.06
N GLU A 524 -24.40 -11.63 -22.46
CA GLU A 524 -23.28 -12.57 -22.56
C GLU A 524 -22.97 -13.23 -21.21
N MET A 525 -22.98 -12.45 -20.14
CA MET A 525 -22.83 -12.96 -18.78
C MET A 525 -23.97 -13.88 -18.33
N GLY A 526 -25.10 -13.82 -19.02
CA GLY A 526 -26.31 -14.58 -18.68
C GLY A 526 -27.14 -13.98 -17.55
N THR A 527 -26.89 -12.73 -17.18
CA THR A 527 -27.66 -12.00 -16.14
C THR A 527 -29.11 -11.78 -16.55
N LEU A 528 -29.36 -11.54 -17.83
CA LEU A 528 -30.69 -11.27 -18.36
C LEU A 528 -31.48 -12.53 -18.74
N LYS A 529 -30.93 -13.71 -18.47
CA LYS A 529 -31.59 -15.00 -18.81
C LYS A 529 -32.87 -15.15 -18.00
N GLY A 530 -34.00 -15.32 -18.69
CA GLY A 530 -35.33 -15.47 -18.08
C GLY A 530 -36.19 -14.19 -18.18
N LEU A 531 -35.61 -13.04 -18.55
CA LEU A 531 -36.39 -11.85 -18.88
C LEU A 531 -36.77 -11.87 -20.37
N PRO A 532 -38.05 -11.63 -20.73
CA PRO A 532 -38.46 -11.43 -22.12
C PRO A 532 -37.89 -10.11 -22.65
N GLU A 533 -37.74 -10.01 -23.98
CA GLU A 533 -37.26 -8.78 -24.62
C GLU A 533 -38.17 -7.59 -24.32
N ARG A 534 -39.49 -7.82 -24.35
CA ARG A 534 -40.52 -6.80 -24.08
C ARG A 534 -41.55 -7.30 -23.07
N ALA A 535 -42.10 -6.39 -22.28
CA ALA A 535 -43.11 -6.72 -21.27
C ALA A 535 -44.50 -7.03 -21.85
N GLN A 536 -44.72 -6.70 -23.13
CA GLN A 536 -45.98 -6.93 -23.83
C GLN A 536 -45.68 -7.76 -25.07
N LEU A 537 -46.24 -8.97 -25.18
CA LEU A 537 -46.23 -9.74 -26.41
C LEU A 537 -46.91 -8.91 -27.50
N SER A 538 -46.21 -8.59 -28.56
CA SER A 538 -46.81 -8.05 -29.77
C SER A 538 -47.65 -9.16 -30.41
N PHE A 539 -48.84 -8.84 -30.85
CA PHE A 539 -49.72 -9.77 -31.58
C PHE A 539 -49.07 -10.38 -32.84
N PHE A 540 -47.85 -9.91 -33.19
CA PHE A 540 -47.07 -10.32 -34.35
C PHE A 540 -45.91 -11.28 -34.06
N ASP A 541 -45.65 -11.63 -32.79
CA ASP A 541 -44.55 -12.51 -32.39
C ASP A 541 -44.96 -14.01 -32.41
N GLU A 542 -46.21 -14.32 -32.76
CA GLU A 542 -46.77 -15.70 -32.91
C GLU A 542 -47.08 -16.08 -34.36
N LEU A 543 -46.53 -15.37 -35.38
CA LEU A 543 -46.70 -15.77 -36.79
C LEU A 543 -45.36 -16.21 -37.37
#